data_6ccab918da65af1a51b124b1a450e4f0
#
_entry.id   6ccab918da65af1a51b124b1a450e4f0
#
_cell.length_a   1.000
_cell.length_b   1.000
_cell.length_c   1.000
_cell.angle_alpha   90.00
_cell.angle_beta   90.00
_cell.angle_gamma   90.00
#
_symmetry.space_group_name_H-M   'P 1'
#
loop_
_entity.id
_entity.type
_entity.pdbx_description
1 polymer ?
#
loop_
_entity_poly.entity_id
_entity_poly.type
_entity_poly.pdbx_seq_one_letter_code
_entity_poly.pdbx_strand_id
1 'polypeptide(L)'
;MKNHVLAIALLLACGLAVPLATAADGTITLTGEITGTTCTISGGTGGVAGFGANFPVVLDKVQASALSTEGATASAKPFFIYVGGGASCADATKVAVLYESTSPAINPATGNLRNMAPKTAAAKVEVQILDGATQKPMDLRTGHASSTATVTGGLATLPFAARYIATGGAAGVGLVTTAVQYSGIFP
;
A
#
# COMPACT_ATOMS: atom_id res chain seq x y z
N MET A 1 11.04 -16.39 99.18
CA MET A 1 12.33 -16.58 98.62
C MET A 1 12.16 -16.51 97.16
N LYS A 2 12.99 -15.88 96.50
CA LYS A 2 12.80 -15.11 95.29
C LYS A 2 12.98 -15.90 94.01
N ASN A 3 11.99 -15.90 93.16
CA ASN A 3 12.12 -16.44 91.80
C ASN A 3 12.04 -15.30 90.81
N HIS A 4 13.13 -15.11 90.12
CA HIS A 4 13.20 -14.17 89.01
C HIS A 4 12.78 -14.87 87.76
N VAL A 5 11.68 -14.45 87.17
CA VAL A 5 11.24 -14.92 85.85
C VAL A 5 11.76 -13.93 84.80
N LEU A 6 12.66 -14.42 83.99
CA LEU A 6 13.24 -13.70 82.86
C LEU A 6 12.23 -13.71 81.69
N ALA A 7 11.62 -12.59 81.38
CA ALA A 7 10.76 -12.46 80.23
C ALA A 7 11.62 -12.08 79.01
N ILE A 8 11.75 -12.99 78.05
CA ILE A 8 12.38 -12.74 76.76
C ILE A 8 11.30 -12.12 75.84
N ALA A 9 11.43 -10.86 75.55
CA ALA A 9 10.61 -10.18 74.56
C ALA A 9 11.10 -10.51 73.14
N LEU A 10 10.37 -11.32 72.45
CA LEU A 10 10.60 -11.63 71.01
C LEU A 10 10.02 -10.49 70.18
N LEU A 11 10.84 -9.56 69.70
CA LEU A 11 10.48 -8.56 68.74
C LEU A 11 10.30 -9.18 67.33
N LEU A 12 9.05 -9.41 66.96
CA LEU A 12 8.70 -9.75 65.58
C LEU A 12 8.82 -8.48 64.71
N ALA A 13 9.92 -8.39 63.98
CA ALA A 13 10.05 -7.40 62.91
C ALA A 13 9.17 -7.78 61.73
N CYS A 14 7.91 -7.35 61.68
CA CYS A 14 7.11 -7.40 60.50
C CYS A 14 7.64 -6.37 59.51
N GLY A 15 8.45 -6.84 58.55
CA GLY A 15 8.84 -6.06 57.40
C GLY A 15 7.61 -5.76 56.54
N LEU A 16 7.09 -4.54 56.65
CA LEU A 16 6.08 -4.02 55.75
C LEU A 16 6.76 -3.80 54.36
N ALA A 17 6.67 -4.81 53.46
CA ALA A 17 6.94 -4.59 52.09
C ALA A 17 5.87 -3.64 51.52
N VAL A 18 6.20 -2.37 51.41
CA VAL A 18 5.35 -1.38 50.75
C VAL A 18 5.43 -1.68 49.27
N PRO A 19 4.33 -2.10 48.61
CA PRO A 19 4.34 -2.23 47.17
C PRO A 19 4.61 -0.87 46.55
N LEU A 20 5.65 -0.75 45.75
CA LEU A 20 5.88 0.43 44.91
C LEU A 20 4.69 0.51 43.94
N ALA A 21 3.72 1.35 44.25
CA ALA A 21 2.64 1.70 43.35
C ALA A 21 3.28 2.47 42.19
N THR A 22 3.47 1.81 41.06
CA THR A 22 3.80 2.50 39.80
C THR A 22 2.55 3.25 39.35
N ALA A 23 2.53 4.54 39.59
CA ALA A 23 1.51 5.41 39.00
C ALA A 23 1.76 5.51 37.51
N ALA A 24 0.72 5.32 36.69
CA ALA A 24 0.80 5.61 35.26
C ALA A 24 0.96 7.12 35.06
N ASP A 25 1.90 7.52 34.21
CA ASP A 25 2.18 8.95 33.98
C ASP A 25 1.04 9.65 33.23
N GLY A 26 0.19 8.91 32.54
CA GLY A 26 -0.94 9.46 31.81
C GLY A 26 -1.80 8.42 31.10
N THR A 27 -2.89 8.89 30.51
CA THR A 27 -3.81 8.09 29.71
C THR A 27 -3.89 8.67 28.30
N ILE A 28 -3.70 7.84 27.26
CA ILE A 28 -3.93 8.20 25.88
C ILE A 28 -5.34 7.71 25.52
N THR A 29 -6.21 8.64 25.17
CA THR A 29 -7.56 8.32 24.70
C THR A 29 -7.53 8.21 23.18
N LEU A 30 -7.84 7.04 22.66
CA LEU A 30 -7.96 6.75 21.23
C LEU A 30 -9.45 6.70 20.88
N THR A 31 -9.88 7.60 19.99
CA THR A 31 -11.25 7.63 19.47
C THR A 31 -11.21 7.39 17.97
N GLY A 32 -12.13 6.60 17.45
CA GLY A 32 -12.29 6.32 16.04
C GLY A 32 -13.76 6.06 15.72
N GLU A 33 -14.15 6.31 14.50
CA GLU A 33 -15.48 6.02 13.98
C GLU A 33 -15.34 5.00 12.84
N ILE A 34 -16.18 3.96 12.85
CA ILE A 34 -16.29 3.02 11.74
C ILE A 34 -17.58 3.40 11.01
N THR A 35 -17.43 3.95 9.82
CA THR A 35 -18.56 4.31 8.97
C THR A 35 -18.90 3.17 8.01
N GLY A 36 -20.18 2.94 7.75
CA GLY A 36 -20.67 1.91 6.84
C GLY A 36 -20.67 2.31 5.36
N THR A 37 -20.00 3.40 4.98
CA THR A 37 -19.98 3.91 3.60
C THR A 37 -18.96 3.14 2.78
N THR A 38 -19.41 2.19 1.98
CA THR A 38 -18.58 1.44 1.03
C THR A 38 -18.70 2.06 -0.35
N CYS A 39 -17.68 2.83 -0.75
CA CYS A 39 -17.56 3.21 -2.15
C CYS A 39 -17.18 1.97 -2.98
N THR A 40 -17.84 1.77 -4.11
CA THR A 40 -17.49 0.70 -5.06
C THR A 40 -16.17 1.07 -5.74
N ILE A 41 -15.29 0.09 -5.92
CA ILE A 41 -14.03 0.26 -6.66
C ILE A 41 -14.13 -0.46 -7.99
N SER A 42 -13.75 0.22 -9.04
CA SER A 42 -13.67 -0.33 -10.39
C SER A 42 -12.47 0.25 -11.13
N GLY A 43 -12.12 -0.29 -12.29
CA GLY A 43 -11.01 0.25 -13.07
C GLY A 43 -11.17 0.03 -14.56
N GLY A 44 -10.24 0.58 -15.33
CA GLY A 44 -10.22 0.43 -16.78
C GLY A 44 -9.20 1.32 -17.48
N THR A 45 -9.05 1.13 -18.79
CA THR A 45 -8.12 1.86 -19.66
C THR A 45 -8.79 2.96 -20.50
N GLY A 46 -10.09 3.10 -20.45
CA GLY A 46 -10.84 4.15 -21.13
C GLY A 46 -11.67 4.92 -20.12
N GLY A 47 -11.89 6.20 -20.29
CA GLY A 47 -12.53 7.13 -19.35
C GLY A 47 -13.93 6.76 -18.81
N VAL A 48 -14.32 5.50 -18.86
CA VAL A 48 -15.58 4.95 -18.37
C VAL A 48 -15.31 3.83 -17.39
N ALA A 49 -15.89 3.91 -16.20
CA ALA A 49 -15.91 2.83 -15.23
C ALA A 49 -16.65 1.62 -15.84
N GLY A 50 -15.95 0.62 -16.27
CA GLY A 50 -16.54 -0.51 -17.02
C GLY A 50 -16.13 -1.90 -16.56
N PHE A 51 -15.05 -2.00 -15.81
CA PHE A 51 -14.60 -3.26 -15.23
C PHE A 51 -14.78 -3.23 -13.73
N GLY A 52 -14.94 -4.38 -13.09
CA GLY A 52 -14.93 -4.48 -11.63
C GLY A 52 -13.57 -4.10 -11.03
N ALA A 53 -13.37 -4.39 -9.76
CA ALA A 53 -12.11 -4.13 -9.06
C ALA A 53 -10.90 -4.86 -9.70
N ASN A 54 -11.14 -5.99 -10.35
CA ASN A 54 -10.12 -6.72 -11.11
C ASN A 54 -10.25 -6.37 -12.60
N PHE A 55 -9.23 -5.73 -13.16
CA PHE A 55 -9.25 -5.29 -14.55
C PHE A 55 -7.88 -5.45 -15.21
N PRO A 56 -7.86 -5.74 -16.53
CA PRO A 56 -6.61 -5.83 -17.29
C PRO A 56 -6.15 -4.44 -17.77
N VAL A 57 -4.83 -4.26 -17.78
CA VAL A 57 -4.16 -3.16 -18.47
C VAL A 57 -3.25 -3.77 -19.52
N VAL A 58 -3.61 -3.63 -20.79
CA VAL A 58 -2.83 -4.18 -21.91
C VAL A 58 -1.82 -3.13 -22.38
N LEU A 59 -0.53 -3.40 -22.12
CA LEU A 59 0.55 -2.55 -22.60
C LEU A 59 0.76 -2.73 -24.10
N ASP A 60 1.12 -1.65 -24.80
CA ASP A 60 1.37 -1.69 -26.22
C ASP A 60 2.67 -2.47 -26.51
N LYS A 61 2.76 -3.09 -27.69
CA LYS A 61 3.97 -3.75 -28.14
C LYS A 61 5.06 -2.71 -28.43
N VAL A 62 6.27 -2.94 -27.95
CA VAL A 62 7.42 -2.08 -28.17
C VAL A 62 8.58 -2.84 -28.79
N GLN A 63 9.44 -2.17 -29.52
CA GLN A 63 10.69 -2.74 -30.00
C GLN A 63 11.70 -2.83 -28.85
N ALA A 64 12.46 -3.91 -28.76
CA ALA A 64 13.50 -4.07 -27.74
C ALA A 64 14.54 -2.94 -27.78
N SER A 65 14.78 -2.35 -28.95
CA SER A 65 15.67 -1.19 -29.13
C SER A 65 15.22 0.05 -28.36
N ALA A 66 13.92 0.19 -28.05
CA ALA A 66 13.42 1.28 -27.19
C ALA A 66 13.82 1.10 -25.71
N LEU A 67 14.27 -0.09 -25.33
CA LEU A 67 14.71 -0.48 -23.98
C LEU A 67 16.18 -0.95 -24.00
N SER A 68 17.02 -0.28 -24.80
CA SER A 68 18.39 -0.70 -25.11
C SER A 68 19.42 -0.42 -24.00
N THR A 69 19.06 0.38 -23.01
CA THR A 69 19.93 0.72 -21.89
C THR A 69 19.15 0.62 -20.57
N GLU A 70 19.88 0.39 -19.48
CA GLU A 70 19.30 0.42 -18.15
C GLU A 70 18.59 1.75 -17.88
N GLY A 71 17.40 1.69 -17.29
CA GLY A 71 16.56 2.85 -17.01
C GLY A 71 15.76 3.38 -18.21
N ALA A 72 16.01 2.87 -19.43
CA ALA A 72 15.19 3.22 -20.60
C ALA A 72 13.74 2.78 -20.38
N THR A 73 12.78 3.65 -20.74
CA THR A 73 11.34 3.39 -20.57
C THR A 73 10.61 3.50 -21.89
N ALA A 74 9.53 2.74 -22.03
CA ALA A 74 8.71 2.72 -23.25
C ALA A 74 7.23 2.45 -22.93
N SER A 75 6.33 2.98 -23.77
CA SER A 75 4.87 2.70 -23.77
C SER A 75 4.18 2.99 -22.44
N ALA A 76 4.04 4.27 -22.10
CA ALA A 76 3.19 4.67 -20.96
C ALA A 76 1.70 4.49 -21.32
N LYS A 77 1.08 3.43 -20.82
CA LYS A 77 -0.34 3.12 -21.02
C LYS A 77 -1.16 3.69 -19.87
N PRO A 78 -2.04 4.67 -20.11
CA PRO A 78 -2.90 5.19 -19.07
C PRO A 78 -3.96 4.16 -18.66
N PHE A 79 -4.28 4.19 -17.36
CA PHE A 79 -5.41 3.48 -16.77
C PHE A 79 -5.97 4.28 -15.60
N PHE A 80 -7.17 3.93 -15.18
CA PHE A 80 -7.89 4.67 -14.16
C PHE A 80 -8.47 3.71 -13.13
N ILE A 81 -8.46 4.15 -11.87
CA ILE A 81 -9.21 3.52 -10.81
C ILE A 81 -10.33 4.49 -10.42
N TYR A 82 -11.55 3.98 -10.42
CA TYR A 82 -12.76 4.72 -10.10
C TYR A 82 -13.25 4.28 -8.73
N VAL A 83 -13.56 5.25 -7.88
CA VAL A 83 -14.08 5.01 -6.54
C VAL A 83 -15.42 5.73 -6.43
N GLY A 84 -16.49 4.97 -6.27
CA GLY A 84 -17.84 5.50 -6.24
C GLY A 84 -18.77 4.81 -7.22
N GLY A 85 -19.79 5.53 -7.71
CA GLY A 85 -20.80 4.98 -8.63
C GLY A 85 -22.00 4.32 -7.93
N GLY A 86 -22.10 4.43 -6.61
CA GLY A 86 -23.23 4.00 -5.81
C GLY A 86 -23.69 5.08 -4.84
N ALA A 87 -24.91 4.97 -4.33
CA ALA A 87 -25.53 5.94 -3.43
C ALA A 87 -24.79 6.14 -2.09
N SER A 88 -23.80 5.29 -1.80
CA SER A 88 -23.09 5.27 -0.52
C SER A 88 -21.73 5.99 -0.54
N CYS A 89 -21.31 6.55 -1.67
CA CYS A 89 -20.07 7.30 -1.77
C CYS A 89 -20.37 8.80 -1.72
N ALA A 90 -20.14 9.41 -0.56
CA ALA A 90 -20.50 10.82 -0.35
C ALA A 90 -19.57 11.76 -1.12
N ASP A 91 -20.13 12.83 -1.69
CA ASP A 91 -19.36 13.92 -2.28
C ASP A 91 -18.41 14.54 -1.23
N ALA A 92 -17.33 15.14 -1.70
CA ALA A 92 -16.24 15.69 -0.91
C ALA A 92 -15.39 14.64 -0.16
N THR A 93 -15.70 13.34 -0.23
CA THR A 93 -14.83 12.29 0.29
C THR A 93 -13.51 12.28 -0.47
N LYS A 94 -12.39 12.32 0.25
CA LYS A 94 -11.06 12.14 -0.34
C LYS A 94 -10.75 10.65 -0.44
N VAL A 95 -10.21 10.26 -1.57
CA VAL A 95 -9.81 8.87 -1.84
C VAL A 95 -8.39 8.83 -2.42
N ALA A 96 -7.68 7.78 -2.13
CA ALA A 96 -6.39 7.47 -2.73
C ALA A 96 -6.28 5.97 -2.97
N VAL A 97 -5.28 5.54 -3.72
CA VAL A 97 -4.97 4.13 -3.94
C VAL A 97 -3.66 3.78 -3.26
N LEU A 98 -3.69 2.71 -2.53
CA LEU A 98 -2.52 2.06 -1.95
C LEU A 98 -2.24 0.79 -2.75
N TYR A 99 -1.04 0.65 -3.31
CA TYR A 99 -0.57 -0.62 -3.85
C TYR A 99 0.02 -1.46 -2.72
N GLU A 100 -0.46 -2.70 -2.59
CA GLU A 100 -0.07 -3.58 -1.50
C GLU A 100 1.40 -3.98 -1.65
N SER A 101 2.25 -3.50 -0.75
CA SER A 101 3.70 -3.75 -0.77
C SER A 101 4.09 -5.24 -0.65
N THR A 102 3.15 -6.06 -0.20
CA THR A 102 3.27 -7.53 -0.11
C THR A 102 2.94 -8.25 -1.41
N SER A 103 2.54 -7.53 -2.47
CA SER A 103 2.25 -8.14 -3.78
C SER A 103 3.48 -8.87 -4.33
N PRO A 104 3.35 -10.15 -4.72
CA PRO A 104 4.51 -11.01 -5.04
C PRO A 104 5.36 -10.52 -6.22
N ALA A 105 4.77 -9.75 -7.13
CA ALA A 105 5.47 -9.22 -8.29
C ALA A 105 6.34 -8.00 -7.98
N ILE A 106 6.17 -7.36 -6.84
CA ILE A 106 7.01 -6.19 -6.50
C ILE A 106 8.45 -6.63 -6.32
N ASN A 107 9.35 -5.98 -7.05
CA ASN A 107 10.78 -6.20 -6.89
C ASN A 107 11.29 -5.40 -5.68
N PRO A 108 11.80 -6.04 -4.62
CA PRO A 108 12.26 -5.35 -3.43
C PRO A 108 13.52 -4.48 -3.67
N ALA A 109 14.22 -4.68 -4.77
CA ALA A 109 15.39 -3.85 -5.13
C ALA A 109 14.99 -2.55 -5.82
N THR A 110 13.95 -2.58 -6.67
CA THR A 110 13.60 -1.45 -7.56
C THR A 110 12.28 -0.77 -7.22
N GLY A 111 11.36 -1.48 -6.56
CA GLY A 111 9.99 -1.00 -6.32
C GLY A 111 9.07 -1.09 -7.52
N ASN A 112 9.55 -1.60 -8.65
CA ASN A 112 8.74 -1.88 -9.84
C ASN A 112 8.15 -3.30 -9.80
N LEU A 113 7.34 -3.66 -10.77
CA LEU A 113 6.77 -4.99 -10.93
C LEU A 113 7.63 -5.87 -11.82
N ARG A 114 8.11 -6.99 -11.28
CA ARG A 114 8.86 -7.99 -12.04
C ARG A 114 8.03 -8.58 -13.16
N ASN A 115 8.68 -8.94 -14.27
CA ASN A 115 8.06 -9.75 -15.29
C ASN A 115 7.84 -11.18 -14.77
N MET A 116 6.60 -11.61 -14.69
CA MET A 116 6.16 -12.92 -14.19
C MET A 116 5.67 -13.82 -15.34
N ALA A 117 5.99 -13.51 -16.59
CA ALA A 117 5.55 -14.32 -17.73
C ALA A 117 6.06 -15.76 -17.62
N PRO A 118 5.18 -16.79 -17.71
CA PRO A 118 5.55 -18.17 -17.44
C PRO A 118 6.38 -18.83 -18.53
N LYS A 119 6.34 -18.27 -19.74
CA LYS A 119 7.07 -18.78 -20.93
C LYS A 119 7.59 -17.60 -21.73
N THR A 120 8.75 -17.80 -22.38
CA THR A 120 9.35 -16.80 -23.28
C THR A 120 9.36 -15.38 -22.67
N ALA A 121 9.63 -15.27 -21.37
CA ALA A 121 9.67 -14.00 -20.68
C ALA A 121 10.75 -13.10 -21.25
N ALA A 122 10.43 -11.84 -21.49
CA ALA A 122 11.42 -10.82 -21.78
C ALA A 122 12.36 -10.67 -20.56
N ALA A 123 13.67 -10.73 -20.79
CA ALA A 123 14.66 -10.55 -19.75
C ALA A 123 14.92 -9.05 -19.50
N LYS A 124 15.38 -8.71 -18.30
CA LYS A 124 15.83 -7.35 -17.93
C LYS A 124 14.78 -6.28 -18.20
N VAL A 125 13.51 -6.59 -17.96
CA VAL A 125 12.40 -5.65 -18.07
C VAL A 125 11.46 -5.81 -16.88
N GLU A 126 11.02 -4.68 -16.38
CA GLU A 126 9.99 -4.56 -15.33
C GLU A 126 8.88 -3.65 -15.83
N VAL A 127 7.78 -3.64 -15.09
CA VAL A 127 6.68 -2.69 -15.30
C VAL A 127 6.70 -1.68 -14.16
N GLN A 128 6.73 -0.42 -14.53
CA GLN A 128 6.71 0.70 -13.60
C GLN A 128 5.34 1.36 -13.61
N ILE A 129 4.76 1.56 -12.43
CA ILE A 129 3.52 2.32 -12.25
C ILE A 129 3.87 3.78 -12.01
N LEU A 130 3.14 4.66 -12.67
CA LEU A 130 3.21 6.10 -12.45
C LEU A 130 1.90 6.60 -11.84
N ASP A 131 2.02 7.50 -10.88
CA ASP A 131 0.90 8.32 -10.43
C ASP A 131 0.54 9.30 -11.55
N GLY A 132 -0.68 9.20 -12.05
CA GLY A 132 -1.11 9.98 -13.22
C GLY A 132 -1.29 11.46 -12.94
N ALA A 133 -1.51 11.87 -11.69
CA ALA A 133 -1.63 13.27 -11.31
C ALA A 133 -0.26 13.97 -11.29
N THR A 134 0.78 13.28 -10.82
CA THR A 134 2.14 13.83 -10.73
C THR A 134 3.06 13.42 -11.86
N GLN A 135 2.68 12.42 -12.65
CA GLN A 135 3.48 11.77 -13.69
C GLN A 135 4.80 11.15 -13.16
N LYS A 136 4.88 10.90 -11.85
CA LYS A 136 6.07 10.35 -11.21
C LYS A 136 5.94 8.85 -11.00
N PRO A 137 7.05 8.09 -11.09
CA PRO A 137 7.08 6.69 -10.70
C PRO A 137 6.71 6.51 -9.23
N MET A 138 5.92 5.49 -8.97
CA MET A 138 5.59 5.05 -7.62
C MET A 138 6.56 3.95 -7.20
N ASP A 139 7.16 4.10 -6.02
CA ASP A 139 7.89 3.02 -5.38
C ASP A 139 6.91 2.13 -4.60
N LEU A 140 6.56 0.99 -5.18
CA LEU A 140 5.53 0.12 -4.63
C LEU A 140 5.97 -0.61 -3.34
N ARG A 141 7.26 -0.58 -2.98
CA ARG A 141 7.77 -1.16 -1.72
C ARG A 141 7.31 -0.41 -0.49
N THR A 142 7.12 0.88 -0.63
CA THR A 142 6.95 1.80 0.51
C THR A 142 5.55 1.76 1.09
N GLY A 143 4.58 1.23 0.38
CA GLY A 143 3.18 1.32 0.77
C GLY A 143 2.66 2.76 0.83
N HIS A 144 3.28 3.69 0.10
CA HIS A 144 2.78 5.05 -0.01
C HIS A 144 1.56 5.10 -0.92
N ALA A 145 0.56 5.85 -0.48
CA ALA A 145 -0.63 6.10 -1.27
C ALA A 145 -0.33 6.96 -2.50
N SER A 146 -1.18 6.83 -3.52
CA SER A 146 -1.21 7.74 -4.67
C SER A 146 -1.60 9.16 -4.26
N SER A 147 -1.54 10.08 -5.21
CA SER A 147 -2.24 11.35 -5.10
C SER A 147 -3.72 11.14 -4.81
N THR A 148 -4.31 12.05 -4.03
CA THR A 148 -5.73 11.98 -3.67
C THR A 148 -6.62 12.52 -4.79
N ALA A 149 -7.80 11.93 -4.96
CA ALA A 149 -8.91 12.49 -5.71
C ALA A 149 -10.09 12.76 -4.76
N THR A 150 -10.98 13.65 -5.15
CA THR A 150 -12.18 13.96 -4.38
C THR A 150 -13.40 13.43 -5.11
N VAL A 151 -14.30 12.78 -4.38
CA VAL A 151 -15.59 12.32 -4.91
C VAL A 151 -16.42 13.55 -5.27
N THR A 152 -16.90 13.59 -6.51
CA THR A 152 -17.77 14.63 -7.04
C THR A 152 -18.85 13.96 -7.89
N GLY A 153 -20.11 14.25 -7.60
CA GLY A 153 -21.25 13.56 -8.25
C GLY A 153 -21.26 12.06 -7.98
N GLY A 154 -20.81 11.66 -6.79
CA GLY A 154 -20.75 10.25 -6.38
C GLY A 154 -19.58 9.44 -6.96
N LEU A 155 -18.62 10.08 -7.66
CA LEU A 155 -17.49 9.38 -8.30
C LEU A 155 -16.18 10.15 -8.13
N ALA A 156 -15.11 9.44 -7.83
CA ALA A 156 -13.75 9.93 -7.94
C ALA A 156 -12.98 9.11 -8.99
N THR A 157 -12.13 9.77 -9.76
CA THR A 157 -11.28 9.16 -10.78
C THR A 157 -9.81 9.38 -10.41
N LEU A 158 -9.07 8.31 -10.25
CA LEU A 158 -7.64 8.33 -9.96
C LEU A 158 -6.89 7.87 -11.21
N PRO A 159 -6.15 8.77 -11.88
CA PRO A 159 -5.37 8.45 -13.05
C PRO A 159 -4.05 7.78 -12.68
N PHE A 160 -3.64 6.79 -13.48
CA PHE A 160 -2.35 6.11 -13.42
C PHE A 160 -1.83 5.85 -14.82
N ALA A 161 -0.56 5.46 -14.90
CA ALA A 161 -0.01 4.85 -16.11
C ALA A 161 0.92 3.70 -15.76
N ALA A 162 1.01 2.72 -16.66
CA ALA A 162 1.97 1.63 -16.58
C ALA A 162 2.88 1.69 -17.80
N ARG A 163 4.19 1.49 -17.59
CA ARG A 163 5.19 1.49 -18.65
C ARG A 163 6.26 0.43 -18.44
N TYR A 164 6.90 0.03 -19.52
CA TYR A 164 8.10 -0.79 -19.43
C TYR A 164 9.30 0.04 -18.94
N ILE A 165 10.18 -0.60 -18.20
CA ILE A 165 11.48 -0.08 -17.82
C ILE A 165 12.54 -1.17 -17.95
N ALA A 166 13.66 -0.86 -18.61
CA ALA A 166 14.80 -1.76 -18.68
C ALA A 166 15.56 -1.76 -17.34
N THR A 167 15.88 -2.94 -16.80
CA THR A 167 16.49 -3.11 -15.48
C THR A 167 17.67 -4.08 -15.57
N GLY A 168 18.87 -3.61 -15.20
CA GLY A 168 20.09 -4.41 -15.27
C GLY A 168 20.65 -4.56 -16.70
N GLY A 169 20.39 -3.58 -17.56
CA GLY A 169 20.88 -3.48 -18.93
C GLY A 169 19.77 -3.53 -19.99
N ALA A 170 20.12 -3.78 -21.24
CA ALA A 170 19.17 -3.86 -22.37
C ALA A 170 18.13 -4.97 -22.16
N ALA A 171 16.85 -4.66 -22.41
CA ALA A 171 15.78 -5.63 -22.34
C ALA A 171 15.85 -6.65 -23.48
N GLY A 172 15.56 -7.91 -23.16
CA GLY A 172 15.43 -8.97 -24.16
C GLY A 172 14.04 -8.98 -24.79
N VAL A 173 13.95 -9.70 -25.93
CA VAL A 173 12.67 -9.96 -26.58
C VAL A 173 11.89 -11.02 -25.79
N GLY A 174 10.58 -10.86 -25.67
CA GLY A 174 9.73 -11.84 -24.99
C GLY A 174 8.42 -11.25 -24.50
N LEU A 175 7.70 -12.06 -23.74
CA LEU A 175 6.43 -11.68 -23.14
C LEU A 175 6.66 -10.95 -21.81
N VAL A 176 5.76 -10.03 -21.50
CA VAL A 176 5.71 -9.37 -20.18
C VAL A 176 4.32 -9.58 -19.61
N THR A 177 4.26 -10.16 -18.42
CA THR A 177 3.03 -10.35 -17.64
C THR A 177 3.34 -10.06 -16.18
N THR A 178 2.51 -9.28 -15.53
CA THR A 178 2.63 -8.99 -14.10
C THR A 178 1.26 -8.67 -13.53
N ALA A 179 1.17 -8.63 -12.20
CA ALA A 179 -0.04 -8.23 -11.50
C ALA A 179 0.34 -7.57 -10.17
N VAL A 180 -0.49 -6.65 -9.71
CA VAL A 180 -0.32 -6.00 -8.41
C VAL A 180 -1.67 -5.90 -7.72
N GLN A 181 -1.66 -6.09 -6.40
CA GLN A 181 -2.83 -5.88 -5.56
C GLN A 181 -2.89 -4.42 -5.12
N TYR A 182 -4.09 -3.91 -4.97
CA TYR A 182 -4.31 -2.54 -4.52
C TYR A 182 -5.55 -2.42 -3.64
N SER A 183 -5.58 -1.38 -2.82
CA SER A 183 -6.72 -1.02 -1.96
C SER A 183 -7.06 0.45 -2.14
N GLY A 184 -8.35 0.77 -2.11
CA GLY A 184 -8.81 2.15 -1.94
C GLY A 184 -8.70 2.55 -0.48
N ILE A 185 -8.17 3.73 -0.23
CA ILE A 185 -8.07 4.31 1.10
C ILE A 185 -8.74 5.68 1.15
N PHE A 186 -9.20 6.05 2.33
CA PHE A 186 -9.95 7.27 2.61
C PHE A 186 -9.18 8.09 3.66
N PRO A 187 -8.18 8.91 3.23
CA PRO A 187 -7.33 9.70 4.11
C PRO A 187 -8.04 10.90 4.73
#